data_675c1cb4188b0aecacc8d6a867f85de4
#
_entry.id   675c1cb4188b0aecacc8d6a867f85de4
#
_cell.length_a   1.000
_cell.length_b   1.000
_cell.length_c   1.000
_cell.angle_alpha   90.00
_cell.angle_beta   90.00
_cell.angle_gamma   90.00
#
_symmetry.space_group_name_H-M   'P 1'
#
loop_
_entity.id
_entity.type
_entity.pdbx_description
1 polymer ?
#
loop_
_entity_poly.entity_id
_entity_poly.type
_entity_poly.pdbx_seq_one_letter_code
_entity_poly.pdbx_strand_id
1 'polypeptide(L)'
;MKKLLLTILFLLSSINISNAEIGHNDNIEAVNIEVYLSSIKDSRSIWKVLGLKLTNPMKMPVILRNIEVMQFSMEKTNAKIERGINIFGKTIWSELDFLQLSPGEKFETSEKSFRLLTDSTLIPGETLRFNFDFGPMGEKTVFFRVPG
;
A
#
# COMPACT_ATOMS: atom_id res chain seq x y z
N MET A 1 -11.48 49.13 -20.89
CA MET A 1 -10.20 48.45 -20.90
C MET A 1 -9.69 48.10 -19.50
N LYS A 2 -9.73 49.00 -18.54
CA LYS A 2 -9.26 48.68 -17.17
C LYS A 2 -10.06 47.59 -16.46
N LYS A 3 -11.36 47.49 -16.69
CA LYS A 3 -12.22 46.46 -16.10
C LYS A 3 -11.96 45.04 -16.65
N LEU A 4 -11.59 44.95 -17.92
CA LEU A 4 -11.28 43.67 -18.56
C LEU A 4 -9.97 43.09 -18.03
N LEU A 5 -8.98 43.94 -17.80
CA LEU A 5 -7.68 43.52 -17.25
C LEU A 5 -7.79 42.97 -15.81
N LEU A 6 -8.64 43.57 -15.00
CA LEU A 6 -8.89 43.16 -13.63
C LEU A 6 -9.57 41.80 -13.58
N THR A 7 -10.48 41.51 -14.48
CA THR A 7 -11.20 40.24 -14.58
C THR A 7 -10.27 39.10 -14.98
N ILE A 8 -9.34 39.34 -15.89
CA ILE A 8 -8.34 38.35 -16.31
C ILE A 8 -7.37 38.03 -15.18
N LEU A 9 -6.96 39.03 -14.41
CA LEU A 9 -6.08 38.83 -13.27
C LEU A 9 -6.73 37.99 -12.17
N PHE A 10 -8.03 38.20 -11.95
CA PHE A 10 -8.79 37.43 -10.95
C PHE A 10 -8.97 35.97 -11.36
N LEU A 11 -9.18 35.67 -12.63
CA LEU A 11 -9.26 34.32 -13.17
C LEU A 11 -7.93 33.56 -13.04
N LEU A 12 -6.81 34.22 -13.28
CA LEU A 12 -5.48 33.62 -13.14
C LEU A 12 -5.15 33.29 -11.69
N SER A 13 -5.56 34.12 -10.73
CA SER A 13 -5.33 33.85 -9.32
C SER A 13 -6.17 32.68 -8.80
N SER A 14 -7.41 32.52 -9.28
CA SER A 14 -8.25 31.40 -8.88
C SER A 14 -7.75 30.05 -9.43
N ILE A 15 -7.16 30.00 -10.60
CA ILE A 15 -6.55 28.80 -11.17
C ILE A 15 -5.34 28.36 -10.34
N ASN A 16 -4.51 29.30 -9.89
CA ASN A 16 -3.35 28.98 -9.07
C ASN A 16 -3.73 28.41 -7.69
N ILE A 17 -4.77 28.91 -7.07
CA ILE A 17 -5.28 28.40 -5.79
C ILE A 17 -5.82 26.96 -5.95
N SER A 18 -6.54 26.69 -7.02
CA SER A 18 -7.07 25.36 -7.34
C SER A 18 -5.95 24.32 -7.51
N ASN A 19 -4.89 24.66 -8.19
CA ASN A 19 -3.75 23.77 -8.38
C ASN A 19 -2.98 23.49 -7.07
N ALA A 20 -2.88 24.45 -6.19
CA ALA A 20 -2.24 24.26 -4.89
C ALA A 20 -3.05 23.32 -3.96
N GLU A 21 -4.37 23.40 -3.99
CA GLU A 21 -5.24 22.52 -3.22
C GLU A 21 -5.19 21.07 -3.73
N ILE A 22 -5.16 20.86 -5.04
CA ILE A 22 -5.06 19.54 -5.65
C ILE A 22 -3.72 18.88 -5.27
N GLY A 23 -2.62 19.61 -5.25
CA GLY A 23 -1.30 19.09 -4.86
C GLY A 23 -1.21 18.64 -3.39
N HIS A 24 -2.05 19.15 -2.50
CA HIS A 24 -2.09 18.74 -1.10
C HIS A 24 -2.96 17.53 -0.82
N ASN A 25 -3.96 17.26 -1.63
CA ASN A 25 -4.92 16.19 -1.41
C ASN A 25 -4.45 14.82 -1.90
N ASP A 26 -3.41 14.77 -2.72
CA ASP A 26 -2.89 13.56 -3.33
C ASP A 26 -1.74 12.92 -2.54
N ASN A 27 -1.64 13.25 -1.26
CA ASN A 27 -0.54 12.77 -0.46
C ASN A 27 -0.82 11.38 0.10
N ILE A 28 -0.25 10.37 -0.55
CA ILE A 28 -0.35 8.97 -0.14
C ILE A 28 0.23 8.70 1.26
N GLU A 29 1.02 9.63 1.79
CA GLU A 29 1.55 9.56 3.16
C GLU A 29 0.45 9.48 4.22
N ALA A 30 -0.77 9.93 3.91
CA ALA A 30 -1.91 9.80 4.81
C ALA A 30 -2.39 8.35 4.98
N VAL A 31 -2.12 7.47 4.04
CA VAL A 31 -2.46 6.04 4.15
C VAL A 31 -1.61 5.39 5.22
N ASN A 32 -2.24 4.77 6.19
CA ASN A 32 -1.55 4.04 7.25
C ASN A 32 -1.26 2.61 6.79
N ILE A 33 0.00 2.22 6.89
CA ILE A 33 0.47 0.88 6.51
C ILE A 33 1.25 0.30 7.67
N GLU A 34 0.88 -0.90 8.09
CA GLU A 34 1.59 -1.67 9.11
C GLU A 34 1.86 -3.07 8.59
N VAL A 35 3.14 -3.46 8.59
CA VAL A 35 3.58 -4.83 8.30
C VAL A 35 4.01 -5.47 9.62
N TYR A 36 3.52 -6.66 9.89
CA TYR A 36 3.82 -7.38 11.13
C TYR A 36 4.06 -8.86 10.87
N LEU A 37 4.64 -9.55 11.86
CA LEU A 37 4.87 -10.97 11.76
C LEU A 37 3.54 -11.73 11.94
N SER A 38 3.17 -12.48 10.92
CA SER A 38 1.98 -13.34 11.01
C SER A 38 2.25 -14.57 11.87
N SER A 39 1.25 -15.00 12.61
CA SER A 39 1.28 -16.27 13.33
C SER A 39 1.14 -17.49 12.41
N ILE A 40 0.74 -17.25 11.16
CA ILE A 40 0.52 -18.31 10.17
C ILE A 40 1.87 -18.72 9.59
N LYS A 41 2.17 -20.03 9.68
CA LYS A 41 3.36 -20.60 9.06
C LYS A 41 2.94 -21.47 7.88
N ASP A 42 3.38 -21.08 6.68
CA ASP A 42 3.30 -21.99 5.54
C ASP A 42 4.60 -22.77 5.43
N SER A 43 4.59 -24.01 5.91
CA SER A 43 5.77 -24.87 5.95
C SER A 43 6.17 -25.44 4.59
N ARG A 44 5.38 -25.22 3.55
CA ARG A 44 5.55 -25.86 2.23
C ARG A 44 6.07 -24.91 1.16
N SER A 45 6.09 -23.61 1.43
CA SER A 45 6.46 -22.60 0.45
C SER A 45 7.77 -21.92 0.82
N ILE A 46 8.53 -21.52 -0.18
CA ILE A 46 9.66 -20.59 -0.02
C ILE A 46 9.16 -19.20 0.42
N TRP A 47 7.89 -18.91 0.16
CA TRP A 47 7.24 -17.67 0.56
C TRP A 47 6.98 -17.64 2.05
N LYS A 48 7.25 -16.51 2.65
CA LYS A 48 6.96 -16.26 4.08
C LYS A 48 5.68 -15.48 4.20
N VAL A 49 4.87 -15.83 5.17
CA VAL A 49 3.60 -15.17 5.46
C VAL A 49 3.81 -14.07 6.48
N LEU A 50 3.44 -12.86 6.08
CA LEU A 50 3.43 -11.67 6.96
C LEU A 50 1.99 -11.18 7.12
N GLY A 51 1.78 -10.34 8.12
CA GLY A 51 0.53 -9.61 8.31
C GLY A 51 0.63 -8.21 7.72
N LEU A 52 -0.49 -7.69 7.24
CA LEU A 52 -0.61 -6.37 6.66
C LEU A 52 -1.89 -5.71 7.13
N LYS A 53 -1.77 -4.48 7.62
CA LYS A 53 -2.89 -3.58 7.88
C LYS A 53 -2.76 -2.35 7.02
N LEU A 54 -3.83 -1.98 6.34
CA LEU A 54 -3.94 -0.76 5.56
C LEU A 54 -5.17 0.01 5.99
N THR A 55 -5.04 1.31 6.14
CA THR A 55 -6.18 2.20 6.42
C THR A 55 -6.12 3.37 5.46
N ASN A 56 -7.20 3.61 4.74
CA ASN A 56 -7.35 4.77 3.86
C ASN A 56 -8.16 5.86 4.58
N PRO A 57 -7.52 6.86 5.22
CA PRO A 57 -8.22 7.97 5.86
C PRO A 57 -8.65 9.05 4.87
N MET A 58 -8.29 8.92 3.60
CA MET A 58 -8.57 9.92 2.58
C MET A 58 -10.04 9.88 2.14
N LYS A 59 -10.49 10.93 1.51
CA LYS A 59 -11.86 11.06 0.98
C LYS A 59 -12.03 10.46 -0.42
N MET A 60 -10.95 9.91 -0.97
CA MET A 60 -10.94 9.25 -2.27
C MET A 60 -10.44 7.81 -2.14
N PRO A 61 -10.83 6.92 -3.05
CA PRO A 61 -10.30 5.55 -3.06
C PRO A 61 -8.82 5.55 -3.42
N VAL A 62 -8.08 4.57 -2.88
CA VAL A 62 -6.69 4.31 -3.24
C VAL A 62 -6.57 2.90 -3.80
N ILE A 63 -5.67 2.71 -4.74
CA ILE A 63 -5.44 1.42 -5.38
C ILE A 63 -3.97 1.05 -5.20
N LEU A 64 -3.71 0.02 -4.40
CA LEU A 64 -2.40 -0.59 -4.27
C LEU A 64 -2.16 -1.51 -5.47
N ARG A 65 -1.10 -1.27 -6.23
CA ARG A 65 -0.80 -1.99 -7.47
C ARG A 65 0.36 -2.96 -7.34
N ASN A 66 1.34 -2.64 -6.52
CA ASN A 66 2.54 -3.45 -6.39
C ASN A 66 3.19 -3.26 -5.03
N ILE A 67 3.89 -4.28 -4.56
CA ILE A 67 4.69 -4.23 -3.34
C ILE A 67 6.08 -4.78 -3.68
N GLU A 68 7.09 -3.92 -3.57
CA GLU A 68 8.49 -4.28 -3.72
C GLU A 68 9.15 -4.36 -2.35
N VAL A 69 10.01 -5.34 -2.15
CA VAL A 69 10.74 -5.52 -0.90
C VAL A 69 12.23 -5.43 -1.18
N MET A 70 12.94 -4.66 -0.37
CA MET A 70 14.38 -4.54 -0.44
C MET A 70 15.00 -5.01 0.86
N GLN A 71 15.92 -5.95 0.75
CA GLN A 71 16.73 -6.44 1.85
C GLN A 71 17.95 -5.53 2.09
N PHE A 72 18.61 -5.70 3.22
CA PHE A 72 19.84 -4.97 3.55
C PHE A 72 20.95 -5.19 2.50
N SER A 73 21.00 -6.35 1.88
CA SER A 73 21.91 -6.67 0.76
C SER A 73 21.61 -5.91 -0.53
N MET A 74 20.64 -5.02 -0.53
CA MET A 74 20.13 -4.30 -1.71
C MET A 74 19.49 -5.22 -2.77
N GLU A 75 19.25 -6.47 -2.43
CA GLU A 75 18.52 -7.39 -3.26
C GLU A 75 17.03 -7.04 -3.25
N LYS A 76 16.46 -6.87 -4.43
CA LYS A 76 15.05 -6.64 -4.62
C LYS A 76 14.30 -7.96 -4.72
N THR A 77 13.27 -8.07 -3.93
CA THR A 77 12.34 -9.19 -3.95
C THR A 77 10.92 -8.66 -4.08
N ASN A 78 9.94 -9.53 -4.15
CA ASN A 78 8.56 -9.16 -4.30
C ASN A 78 7.74 -9.62 -3.11
N ALA A 79 6.65 -8.90 -2.89
CA ALA A 79 5.59 -9.34 -2.01
C ALA A 79 4.27 -9.32 -2.78
N LYS A 80 3.35 -10.17 -2.39
CA LYS A 80 2.04 -10.27 -3.00
C LYS A 80 0.96 -10.47 -1.97
N ILE A 81 -0.24 -10.00 -2.28
CA ILE A 81 -1.43 -10.24 -1.48
C ILE A 81 -2.23 -11.34 -2.18
N GLU A 82 -2.60 -12.35 -1.42
CA GLU A 82 -3.48 -13.40 -1.89
C GLU A 82 -4.82 -13.35 -1.15
N ARG A 83 -5.88 -13.63 -1.88
CA ARG A 83 -7.22 -13.81 -1.35
C ARG A 83 -7.50 -15.30 -1.17
N GLY A 84 -7.98 -15.66 0.02
CA GLY A 84 -8.45 -17.00 0.31
C GLY A 84 -9.94 -17.16 0.03
N ILE A 85 -10.31 -18.24 -0.64
CA ILE A 85 -11.69 -18.62 -0.87
C ILE A 85 -11.87 -20.03 -0.29
N ASN A 86 -12.83 -20.17 0.61
CA ASN A 86 -13.13 -21.46 1.22
C ASN A 86 -14.09 -22.23 0.33
N ILE A 87 -13.64 -23.39 -0.15
CA ILE A 87 -14.43 -24.33 -0.94
C ILE A 87 -14.37 -25.68 -0.25
N PHE A 88 -15.53 -26.17 0.23
CA PHE A 88 -15.64 -27.48 0.91
C PHE A 88 -14.61 -27.68 2.04
N GLY A 89 -14.41 -26.68 2.88
CA GLY A 89 -13.50 -26.74 4.01
C GLY A 89 -12.01 -26.54 3.67
N LYS A 90 -11.67 -26.35 2.40
CA LYS A 90 -10.32 -26.01 1.95
C LYS A 90 -10.24 -24.54 1.53
N THR A 91 -9.21 -23.86 1.97
CA THR A 91 -8.92 -22.51 1.50
C THR A 91 -8.05 -22.56 0.24
N ILE A 92 -8.57 -22.01 -0.84
CA ILE A 92 -7.84 -21.84 -2.10
C ILE A 92 -7.38 -20.39 -2.16
N TRP A 93 -6.07 -20.18 -2.36
CA TRP A 93 -5.46 -18.88 -2.42
C TRP A 93 -5.22 -18.45 -3.86
N SER A 94 -5.55 -17.20 -4.17
CA SER A 94 -5.27 -16.59 -5.45
C SER A 94 -4.68 -15.20 -5.28
N GLU A 95 -3.68 -14.89 -6.10
CA GLU A 95 -3.03 -13.58 -6.09
C GLU A 95 -3.98 -12.47 -6.54
N LEU A 96 -3.95 -11.35 -5.84
CA LEU A 96 -4.64 -10.14 -6.27
C LEU A 96 -3.75 -9.33 -7.20
N ASP A 97 -4.33 -8.89 -8.33
CA ASP A 97 -3.63 -7.97 -9.25
C ASP A 97 -3.53 -6.57 -8.66
N PHE A 98 -4.49 -6.18 -7.87
CA PHE A 98 -4.52 -4.90 -7.16
C PHE A 98 -5.45 -4.99 -5.94
N LEU A 99 -5.26 -4.07 -5.00
CA LEU A 99 -6.14 -3.92 -3.85
C LEU A 99 -6.71 -2.50 -3.83
N GLN A 100 -8.02 -2.37 -3.93
CA GLN A 100 -8.71 -1.09 -3.81
C GLN A 100 -9.23 -0.90 -2.39
N LEU A 101 -8.97 0.27 -1.82
CA LEU A 101 -9.51 0.70 -0.53
C LEU A 101 -10.39 1.92 -0.75
N SER A 102 -11.66 1.80 -0.40
CA SER A 102 -12.61 2.92 -0.40
C SER A 102 -12.25 3.95 0.68
N PRO A 103 -12.78 5.19 0.61
CA PRO A 103 -12.58 6.17 1.66
C PRO A 103 -12.96 5.63 3.05
N GLY A 104 -12.04 5.73 4.01
CA GLY A 104 -12.21 5.25 5.37
C GLY A 104 -12.10 3.74 5.55
N GLU A 105 -11.88 2.99 4.50
CA GLU A 105 -11.78 1.53 4.57
C GLU A 105 -10.51 1.07 5.26
N LYS A 106 -10.65 0.01 6.05
CA LYS A 106 -9.55 -0.71 6.70
C LYS A 106 -9.44 -2.09 6.09
N PHE A 107 -8.21 -2.47 5.75
CA PHE A 107 -7.87 -3.80 5.27
C PHE A 107 -6.94 -4.45 6.28
N GLU A 108 -7.18 -5.71 6.59
CA GLU A 108 -6.32 -6.51 7.45
C GLU A 108 -6.27 -7.95 6.94
N THR A 109 -5.04 -8.48 6.90
CA THR A 109 -4.84 -9.90 6.60
C THR A 109 -5.33 -10.79 7.74
N SER A 110 -5.83 -11.96 7.40
CA SER A 110 -6.32 -12.94 8.36
C SER A 110 -6.03 -14.37 7.89
N GLU A 111 -6.23 -15.33 8.75
CA GLU A 111 -5.94 -16.75 8.42
C GLU A 111 -6.76 -17.30 7.24
N LYS A 112 -7.92 -16.72 6.95
CA LYS A 112 -8.86 -17.31 6.00
C LYS A 112 -9.21 -16.42 4.82
N SER A 113 -8.93 -15.14 4.90
CA SER A 113 -9.41 -14.17 3.91
C SER A 113 -8.31 -13.61 3.02
N PHE A 114 -7.24 -13.09 3.62
CA PHE A 114 -6.12 -12.49 2.90
C PHE A 114 -4.81 -12.78 3.60
N ARG A 115 -3.75 -12.88 2.82
CA ARG A 115 -2.39 -13.01 3.35
C ARG A 115 -1.40 -12.20 2.54
N LEU A 116 -0.36 -11.70 3.19
CA LEU A 116 0.80 -11.08 2.56
C LEU A 116 1.91 -12.12 2.47
N LEU A 117 2.42 -12.36 1.29
CA LEU A 117 3.52 -13.27 1.05
C LEU A 117 4.74 -12.52 0.56
N THR A 118 5.90 -12.89 1.04
CA THR A 118 7.18 -12.40 0.54
C THR A 118 8.14 -13.55 0.28
N ASP A 119 8.93 -13.45 -0.79
CA ASP A 119 10.02 -14.38 -1.09
C ASP A 119 11.34 -13.97 -0.42
N SER A 120 11.34 -12.87 0.32
CA SER A 120 12.50 -12.41 1.09
C SER A 120 12.85 -13.40 2.20
N THR A 121 14.15 -13.58 2.43
CA THR A 121 14.61 -14.32 3.60
C THR A 121 14.41 -13.47 4.86
N LEU A 122 13.70 -14.02 5.85
CA LEU A 122 13.49 -13.34 7.12
C LEU A 122 14.63 -13.69 8.08
N ILE A 123 15.60 -12.80 8.21
CA ILE A 123 16.75 -12.97 9.10
C ILE A 123 16.48 -12.19 10.39
N PRO A 124 16.49 -12.85 11.56
CA PRO A 124 16.25 -12.15 12.84
C PRO A 124 17.15 -10.93 13.02
N GLY A 125 16.55 -9.80 13.39
CA GLY A 125 17.24 -8.53 13.60
C GLY A 125 17.44 -7.68 12.35
N GLU A 126 17.25 -8.21 11.15
CA GLU A 126 17.31 -7.44 9.92
C GLU A 126 16.06 -6.57 9.71
N THR A 127 16.24 -5.50 8.96
CA THR A 127 15.13 -4.62 8.56
C THR A 127 14.89 -4.77 7.06
N LEU A 128 13.63 -5.08 6.72
CA LEU A 128 13.15 -5.09 5.35
C LEU A 128 12.49 -3.74 5.04
N ARG A 129 12.72 -3.25 3.85
CA ARG A 129 12.08 -2.05 3.33
C ARG A 129 11.00 -2.45 2.33
N PHE A 130 9.76 -2.16 2.67
CA PHE A 130 8.60 -2.38 1.80
C PHE A 130 8.26 -1.09 1.07
N ASN A 131 8.14 -1.14 -0.24
CA ASN A 131 7.68 -0.03 -1.06
C ASN A 131 6.32 -0.37 -1.65
N PHE A 132 5.30 0.37 -1.24
CA PHE A 132 3.92 0.20 -1.67
C PHE A 132 3.62 1.19 -2.79
N ASP A 133 3.35 0.67 -3.98
CA ASP A 133 3.07 1.46 -5.17
C ASP A 133 1.56 1.64 -5.35
N PHE A 134 1.11 2.88 -5.24
CA PHE A 134 -0.28 3.30 -5.45
C PHE A 134 -0.48 3.97 -6.82
N GLY A 135 0.38 3.68 -7.79
CA GLY A 135 0.29 4.22 -9.14
C GLY A 135 0.44 5.73 -9.19
N PRO A 136 -0.49 6.46 -9.83
CA PRO A 136 -0.39 7.92 -9.98
C PRO A 136 -0.36 8.69 -8.66
N MET A 137 -0.86 8.11 -7.57
CA MET A 137 -0.85 8.72 -6.24
C MET A 137 0.50 8.66 -5.55
N GLY A 138 1.43 7.87 -6.08
CA GLY A 138 2.78 7.76 -5.55
C GLY A 138 3.04 6.46 -4.80
N GLU A 139 4.17 6.44 -4.11
CA GLU A 139 4.69 5.30 -3.38
C GLU A 139 4.84 5.63 -1.90
N LYS A 140 4.63 4.64 -1.05
CA LYS A 140 4.89 4.75 0.38
C LYS A 140 5.83 3.65 0.83
N THR A 141 6.87 4.05 1.57
CA THR A 141 7.87 3.14 2.11
C THR A 141 7.58 2.86 3.58
N VAL A 142 7.64 1.59 3.96
CA VAL A 142 7.48 1.12 5.33
C VAL A 142 8.62 0.17 5.67
N PHE A 143 9.16 0.29 6.86
CA PHE A 143 10.21 -0.58 7.35
C PHE A 143 9.64 -1.61 8.31
N PHE A 144 10.05 -2.86 8.13
CA PHE A 144 9.70 -3.97 9.00
C PHE A 144 10.97 -4.60 9.55
N ARG A 145 11.11 -4.59 10.87
CA ARG A 145 12.22 -5.27 11.52
C ARG A 145 11.81 -6.69 11.90
N VAL A 146 12.57 -7.64 11.41
CA VAL A 146 12.37 -9.05 11.75
C VAL A 146 12.71 -9.25 13.23
N PRO A 147 11.79 -9.79 14.05
CA PRO A 147 12.09 -10.06 15.47
C PRO A 147 13.29 -10.96 15.63
N GLY A 148 14.14 -10.62 16.61
CA GLY A 148 15.38 -11.31 16.88
C GLY A 148 15.38 -12.07 18.19
#